data_8ea89f746def0325aa88e849771d624c
#
_entry.id   8ea89f746def0325aa88e849771d624c
#
_cell.length_a   1.000
_cell.length_b   1.000
_cell.length_c   1.000
_cell.angle_alpha   90.00
_cell.angle_beta   90.00
_cell.angle_gamma   90.00
#
_symmetry.space_group_name_H-M   'P 1'
#
loop_
_entity.id
_entity.type
_entity.pdbx_description
1 polymer ?
#
loop_
_entity_poly.entity_id
_entity_poly.type
_entity_poly.pdbx_seq_one_letter_code
_entity_poly.pdbx_strand_id
1 'polypeptide(L)'
;WGGKNRGYAATKFILYTAVSGLLIITAFLGLSFLNGSGSFEYQSITTAGIPLKTQLILLTLILVGFAMKTPLVPLHTWQPDAYVEASPPVAILLGGVLAKLGTYGIIRFGLQLFPETWNLTAPGLAIIGVVSVIYGALTAIAQSDIKRMVAYSSIGHMGYILVAAAAGNSLSVLGAVAQMISHGLILALLFQLIGTVEAKVGTRDRATLNGLMNPIRGLPLTSGLLIAAGMASAGIPGLVGFVAEYIVFQGSFSRFPIETILCIIASGLTAVYFVILLNRTCFGKLDNSLAYYPKVMWSERLPALVLTAIIFAFGIQPNWLVHWIEPTTTEIVSFLSPEVPDSYSGAIAFSENSQE
;
A
#
# COMPACT_ATOMS: atom_id res chain seq x y z
N TRP A 1 -11.65 -22.63 -6.25
CA TRP A 1 -11.85 -21.55 -5.31
C TRP A 1 -11.80 -20.22 -6.05
N GLY A 2 -12.61 -19.24 -5.63
CA GLY A 2 -12.68 -17.92 -6.23
C GLY A 2 -13.99 -17.62 -6.96
N GLY A 3 -14.12 -16.39 -7.48
CA GLY A 3 -15.32 -15.87 -8.14
C GLY A 3 -15.60 -16.47 -9.53
N LYS A 4 -16.62 -15.92 -10.19
CA LYS A 4 -17.09 -16.42 -11.49
C LYS A 4 -16.05 -16.24 -12.61
N ASN A 5 -15.30 -15.13 -12.58
CA ASN A 5 -14.32 -14.79 -13.61
C ASN A 5 -12.87 -15.14 -13.21
N ARG A 6 -12.69 -16.06 -12.25
CA ARG A 6 -11.36 -16.45 -11.72
C ARG A 6 -10.35 -16.88 -12.79
N GLY A 7 -10.79 -17.55 -13.84
CA GLY A 7 -9.91 -17.97 -14.95
C GLY A 7 -9.30 -16.79 -15.68
N TYR A 8 -10.12 -15.82 -16.08
CA TYR A 8 -9.64 -14.57 -16.70
C TYR A 8 -8.69 -13.79 -15.78
N ALA A 9 -9.08 -13.60 -14.52
CA ALA A 9 -8.27 -12.87 -13.54
C ALA A 9 -6.91 -13.56 -13.28
N ALA A 10 -6.90 -14.89 -13.16
CA ALA A 10 -5.67 -15.68 -12.99
C ALA A 10 -4.75 -15.58 -14.21
N THR A 11 -5.28 -15.72 -15.44
CA THR A 11 -4.49 -15.60 -16.67
C THR A 11 -3.89 -14.21 -16.80
N LYS A 12 -4.68 -13.16 -16.55
CA LYS A 12 -4.19 -11.78 -16.56
C LYS A 12 -3.09 -11.56 -15.54
N PHE A 13 -3.27 -12.05 -14.32
CA PHE A 13 -2.26 -11.97 -13.24
C PHE A 13 -0.96 -12.68 -13.64
N ILE A 14 -1.04 -13.89 -14.20
CA ILE A 14 0.15 -14.65 -14.64
C ILE A 14 0.89 -13.90 -15.74
N LEU A 15 0.20 -13.37 -16.75
CA LEU A 15 0.82 -12.61 -17.84
C LEU A 15 1.57 -11.38 -17.32
N TYR A 16 0.93 -10.58 -16.46
CA TYR A 16 1.58 -9.39 -15.88
C TYR A 16 2.79 -9.76 -15.01
N THR A 17 2.67 -10.79 -14.18
CA THR A 17 3.77 -11.21 -13.29
C THR A 17 4.91 -11.87 -14.04
N ALA A 18 4.63 -12.60 -15.13
CA ALA A 18 5.65 -13.21 -15.99
C ALA A 18 6.47 -12.11 -16.70
N VAL A 19 5.81 -11.14 -17.34
CA VAL A 19 6.49 -10.01 -17.98
C VAL A 19 7.31 -9.22 -16.96
N SER A 20 6.73 -8.92 -15.79
CA SER A 20 7.44 -8.30 -14.67
C SER A 20 8.71 -9.07 -14.29
N GLY A 21 8.60 -10.40 -14.15
CA GLY A 21 9.73 -11.26 -13.81
C GLY A 21 10.83 -11.24 -14.88
N LEU A 22 10.46 -11.29 -16.16
CA LEU A 22 11.40 -11.21 -17.27
C LEU A 22 12.18 -9.88 -17.28
N LEU A 23 11.51 -8.76 -17.08
CA LEU A 23 12.16 -7.44 -17.02
C LEU A 23 13.16 -7.36 -15.86
N ILE A 24 12.76 -7.82 -14.67
CA ILE A 24 13.61 -7.82 -13.48
C ILE A 24 14.83 -8.73 -13.68
N ILE A 25 14.63 -9.96 -14.17
CA ILE A 25 15.73 -10.90 -14.42
C ILE A 25 16.68 -10.33 -15.47
N THR A 26 16.17 -9.76 -16.55
CA THR A 26 17.01 -9.11 -17.59
C THR A 26 17.88 -8.00 -17.01
N ALA A 27 17.33 -7.18 -16.12
CA ALA A 27 18.09 -6.12 -15.47
C ALA A 27 19.19 -6.66 -14.55
N PHE A 28 18.91 -7.69 -13.76
CA PHE A 28 19.93 -8.31 -12.89
C PHE A 28 21.02 -9.04 -13.68
N LEU A 29 20.66 -9.73 -14.75
CA LEU A 29 21.64 -10.30 -15.68
C LEU A 29 22.53 -9.22 -16.27
N GLY A 30 21.92 -8.12 -16.74
CA GLY A 30 22.66 -6.97 -17.24
C GLY A 30 23.63 -6.39 -16.21
N LEU A 31 23.19 -6.21 -14.96
CA LEU A 31 24.05 -5.75 -13.86
C LEU A 31 25.22 -6.70 -13.60
N SER A 32 24.94 -7.99 -13.46
CA SER A 32 25.97 -9.00 -13.16
C SER A 32 27.04 -9.11 -14.26
N PHE A 33 26.65 -9.03 -15.53
CA PHE A 33 27.59 -9.09 -16.65
C PHE A 33 28.37 -7.78 -16.87
N LEU A 34 27.69 -6.62 -16.72
CA LEU A 34 28.30 -5.32 -17.04
C LEU A 34 29.23 -4.81 -15.94
N ASN A 35 29.01 -5.18 -14.68
CA ASN A 35 29.95 -4.85 -13.60
C ASN A 35 31.17 -5.79 -13.55
N GLY A 36 31.20 -6.82 -14.39
CA GLY A 36 32.32 -7.78 -14.49
C GLY A 36 32.41 -8.78 -13.34
N SER A 37 31.49 -8.77 -12.36
CA SER A 37 31.53 -9.69 -11.23
C SER A 37 31.09 -11.10 -11.59
N GLY A 38 30.20 -11.27 -12.57
CA GLY A 38 29.53 -12.53 -12.88
C GLY A 38 28.71 -13.12 -11.73
N SER A 39 28.56 -12.38 -10.63
CA SER A 39 27.90 -12.79 -9.39
C SER A 39 26.51 -12.14 -9.27
N PHE A 40 25.59 -12.84 -8.58
CA PHE A 40 24.28 -12.33 -8.17
C PHE A 40 24.23 -12.00 -6.67
N GLU A 41 25.37 -12.09 -5.97
CA GLU A 41 25.44 -11.69 -4.58
C GLU A 41 25.23 -10.18 -4.45
N TYR A 42 24.32 -9.77 -3.59
CA TYR A 42 23.88 -8.37 -3.47
C TYR A 42 25.06 -7.41 -3.22
N GLN A 43 26.02 -7.82 -2.39
CA GLN A 43 27.18 -6.99 -2.03
C GLN A 43 28.18 -6.83 -3.20
N SER A 44 28.17 -7.76 -4.17
CA SER A 44 29.02 -7.70 -5.35
C SER A 44 28.39 -6.93 -6.51
N ILE A 45 27.06 -6.70 -6.47
CA ILE A 45 26.34 -5.96 -7.51
C ILE A 45 26.52 -4.47 -7.25
N THR A 46 27.18 -3.79 -8.19
CA THR A 46 27.37 -2.35 -8.17
C THR A 46 27.12 -1.75 -9.54
N THR A 47 26.79 -0.47 -9.59
CA THR A 47 26.71 0.30 -10.83
C THR A 47 28.01 1.05 -11.18
N ALA A 48 29.02 0.95 -10.32
CA ALA A 48 30.33 1.58 -10.54
C ALA A 48 30.94 1.10 -11.88
N GLY A 49 31.40 2.05 -12.68
CA GLY A 49 31.98 1.78 -14.00
C GLY A 49 30.98 1.52 -15.14
N ILE A 50 29.67 1.40 -14.84
CA ILE A 50 28.63 1.26 -15.88
C ILE A 50 28.27 2.66 -16.40
N PRO A 51 28.26 2.90 -17.73
CA PRO A 51 27.87 4.19 -18.29
C PRO A 51 26.44 4.61 -17.88
N LEU A 52 26.21 5.88 -17.56
CA LEU A 52 24.95 6.43 -17.07
C LEU A 52 23.75 6.05 -17.95
N LYS A 53 23.91 6.09 -19.28
CA LYS A 53 22.85 5.67 -20.23
C LYS A 53 22.43 4.21 -20.01
N THR A 54 23.39 3.34 -19.76
CA THR A 54 23.15 1.91 -19.52
C THR A 54 22.50 1.71 -18.15
N GLN A 55 22.96 2.44 -17.13
CA GLN A 55 22.31 2.44 -15.81
C GLN A 55 20.84 2.86 -15.90
N LEU A 56 20.50 3.89 -16.69
CA LEU A 56 19.12 4.33 -16.91
C LEU A 56 18.25 3.24 -17.56
N ILE A 57 18.81 2.48 -18.51
CA ILE A 57 18.10 1.36 -19.14
C ILE A 57 17.83 0.27 -18.11
N LEU A 58 18.84 -0.15 -17.34
CA LEU A 58 18.72 -1.18 -16.32
C LEU A 58 17.74 -0.76 -15.21
N LEU A 59 17.85 0.46 -14.72
CA LEU A 59 16.92 1.03 -13.75
C LEU A 59 15.49 1.06 -14.30
N THR A 60 15.29 1.45 -15.55
CA THR A 60 13.97 1.46 -16.18
C THR A 60 13.34 0.05 -16.23
N LEU A 61 14.14 -0.97 -16.57
CA LEU A 61 13.66 -2.37 -16.56
C LEU A 61 13.24 -2.80 -15.14
N ILE A 62 14.04 -2.46 -14.12
CA ILE A 62 13.72 -2.72 -12.70
C ILE A 62 12.45 -2.00 -12.29
N LEU A 63 12.37 -0.70 -12.58
CA LEU A 63 11.21 0.13 -12.18
C LEU A 63 9.92 -0.33 -12.85
N VAL A 64 9.93 -0.59 -14.16
CA VAL A 64 8.74 -1.10 -14.87
C VAL A 64 8.35 -2.48 -14.35
N GLY A 65 9.33 -3.37 -14.16
CA GLY A 65 9.07 -4.70 -13.61
C GLY A 65 8.43 -4.65 -12.23
N PHE A 66 8.96 -3.85 -11.30
CA PHE A 66 8.37 -3.70 -9.97
C PHE A 66 7.10 -2.84 -9.96
N ALA A 67 6.94 -1.86 -10.86
CA ALA A 67 5.69 -1.11 -11.02
C ALA A 67 4.52 -1.99 -11.43
N MET A 68 4.76 -3.04 -12.23
CA MET A 68 3.76 -4.07 -12.52
C MET A 68 3.34 -4.84 -11.27
N LYS A 69 4.28 -5.18 -10.38
CA LYS A 69 3.99 -5.90 -9.12
C LYS A 69 3.32 -4.99 -8.08
N THR A 70 3.72 -3.71 -8.04
CA THR A 70 3.19 -2.68 -7.10
C THR A 70 1.81 -2.17 -7.51
N PRO A 71 1.20 -2.61 -8.54
CA PRO A 71 0.17 -2.12 -9.44
C PRO A 71 0.06 -0.59 -9.55
N LEU A 72 1.10 0.04 -10.09
CA LEU A 72 1.09 1.47 -10.38
C LEU A 72 0.42 1.78 -11.73
N VAL A 73 -0.22 2.92 -11.85
CA VAL A 73 -0.83 3.36 -13.12
C VAL A 73 0.28 3.64 -14.15
N PRO A 74 0.18 3.13 -15.40
CA PRO A 74 -0.95 2.41 -16.01
C PRO A 74 -0.90 0.87 -15.89
N LEU A 75 0.06 0.29 -15.19
CA LEU A 75 0.35 -1.15 -15.13
C LEU A 75 -0.48 -1.91 -14.09
N HIS A 76 -1.53 -1.31 -13.56
CA HIS A 76 -2.33 -1.76 -12.41
C HIS A 76 -3.51 -2.68 -12.75
N THR A 77 -3.89 -2.81 -14.02
CA THR A 77 -5.23 -3.34 -14.40
C THR A 77 -5.48 -4.80 -14.03
N TRP A 78 -4.44 -5.57 -13.74
CA TRP A 78 -4.54 -6.95 -13.27
C TRP A 78 -5.05 -7.06 -11.82
N GLN A 79 -4.70 -6.07 -11.00
CA GLN A 79 -4.87 -6.14 -9.55
C GLN A 79 -6.34 -6.07 -9.11
N PRO A 80 -7.21 -5.16 -9.60
CA PRO A 80 -8.61 -5.16 -9.20
C PRO A 80 -9.32 -6.46 -9.57
N ASP A 81 -9.02 -7.02 -10.75
CA ASP A 81 -9.61 -8.28 -11.20
C ASP A 81 -9.14 -9.46 -10.35
N ALA A 82 -7.81 -9.54 -10.08
CA ALA A 82 -7.25 -10.59 -9.25
C ALA A 82 -7.78 -10.55 -7.81
N TYR A 83 -7.84 -9.37 -7.20
CA TYR A 83 -8.28 -9.22 -5.81
C TYR A 83 -9.77 -9.54 -5.64
N VAL A 84 -10.61 -9.10 -6.59
CA VAL A 84 -12.06 -9.33 -6.53
C VAL A 84 -12.41 -10.81 -6.70
N GLU A 85 -11.75 -11.48 -7.65
CA GLU A 85 -12.02 -12.88 -7.97
C GLU A 85 -11.33 -13.88 -7.01
N ALA A 86 -10.28 -13.45 -6.31
CA ALA A 86 -9.59 -14.28 -5.32
C ALA A 86 -10.48 -14.59 -4.11
N SER A 87 -10.29 -15.78 -3.51
CA SER A 87 -10.84 -16.06 -2.18
C SER A 87 -10.28 -15.09 -1.13
N PRO A 88 -11.01 -14.83 -0.03
CA PRO A 88 -10.54 -13.85 0.96
C PRO A 88 -9.11 -14.07 1.46
N PRO A 89 -8.65 -15.28 1.84
CA PRO A 89 -7.27 -15.49 2.26
C PRO A 89 -6.25 -15.16 1.17
N VAL A 90 -6.55 -15.47 -0.10
CA VAL A 90 -5.68 -15.17 -1.22
C VAL A 90 -5.63 -13.65 -1.48
N ALA A 91 -6.78 -12.97 -1.42
CA ALA A 91 -6.84 -11.51 -1.56
C ALA A 91 -6.02 -10.79 -0.47
N ILE A 92 -6.05 -11.30 0.78
CA ILE A 92 -5.23 -10.82 1.91
C ILE A 92 -3.74 -10.93 1.57
N LEU A 93 -3.27 -12.09 1.08
CA LEU A 93 -1.87 -12.31 0.73
C LEU A 93 -1.44 -11.45 -0.48
N LEU A 94 -2.28 -11.37 -1.51
CA LEU A 94 -2.00 -10.55 -2.69
C LEU A 94 -1.86 -9.07 -2.32
N GLY A 95 -2.81 -8.53 -1.57
CA GLY A 95 -2.81 -7.12 -1.21
C GLY A 95 -1.91 -6.79 -0.02
N GLY A 96 -1.90 -7.63 1.01
CA GLY A 96 -1.10 -7.42 2.23
C GLY A 96 0.40 -7.61 2.02
N VAL A 97 0.82 -8.56 1.19
CA VAL A 97 2.23 -8.96 1.05
C VAL A 97 2.75 -8.77 -0.37
N LEU A 98 2.13 -9.37 -1.38
CA LEU A 98 2.70 -9.44 -2.73
C LEU A 98 2.92 -8.06 -3.36
N ALA A 99 1.98 -7.14 -3.23
CA ALA A 99 2.14 -5.77 -3.73
C ALA A 99 3.33 -5.04 -3.07
N LYS A 100 3.63 -5.35 -1.80
CA LYS A 100 4.77 -4.76 -1.06
C LYS A 100 6.12 -5.32 -1.49
N LEU A 101 6.17 -6.53 -2.05
CA LEU A 101 7.39 -7.02 -2.70
C LEU A 101 7.77 -6.13 -3.90
N GLY A 102 6.79 -5.54 -4.58
CA GLY A 102 7.04 -4.56 -5.64
C GLY A 102 7.64 -3.27 -5.10
N THR A 103 7.04 -2.67 -4.08
CA THR A 103 7.55 -1.44 -3.44
C THR A 103 8.90 -1.66 -2.76
N TYR A 104 9.09 -2.81 -2.10
CA TYR A 104 10.38 -3.20 -1.57
C TYR A 104 11.44 -3.26 -2.68
N GLY A 105 11.11 -3.89 -3.82
CA GLY A 105 12.02 -3.97 -4.95
C GLY A 105 12.39 -2.61 -5.54
N ILE A 106 11.44 -1.66 -5.59
CA ILE A 106 11.70 -0.29 -6.03
C ILE A 106 12.69 0.40 -5.08
N ILE A 107 12.52 0.27 -3.77
CA ILE A 107 13.41 0.89 -2.79
C ILE A 107 14.76 0.16 -2.75
N ARG A 108 14.76 -1.15 -2.60
CA ARG A 108 15.99 -1.93 -2.39
C ARG A 108 16.87 -2.01 -3.63
N PHE A 109 16.27 -2.19 -4.81
CA PHE A 109 16.99 -2.40 -6.07
C PHE A 109 16.95 -1.19 -7.00
N GLY A 110 15.93 -0.35 -6.89
CA GLY A 110 15.89 0.90 -7.66
C GLY A 110 16.71 2.00 -6.99
N LEU A 111 16.29 2.41 -5.80
CA LEU A 111 16.88 3.54 -5.09
C LEU A 111 18.30 3.23 -4.62
N GLN A 112 18.53 2.09 -3.97
CA GLN A 112 19.82 1.79 -3.33
C GLN A 112 20.93 1.40 -4.33
N LEU A 113 20.60 0.66 -5.42
CA LEU A 113 21.62 0.25 -6.40
C LEU A 113 21.93 1.33 -7.45
N PHE A 114 21.04 2.30 -7.68
CA PHE A 114 21.17 3.30 -8.75
C PHE A 114 21.07 4.74 -8.22
N PRO A 115 21.89 5.16 -7.25
CA PRO A 115 21.71 6.45 -6.58
C PRO A 115 21.76 7.65 -7.55
N GLU A 116 22.67 7.67 -8.53
CA GLU A 116 22.80 8.77 -9.50
C GLU A 116 21.60 8.84 -10.45
N THR A 117 21.23 7.70 -11.05
CA THR A 117 20.11 7.62 -12.00
C THR A 117 18.77 7.72 -11.32
N TRP A 118 18.67 7.35 -10.03
CA TRP A 118 17.47 7.57 -9.21
C TRP A 118 17.09 9.05 -9.15
N ASN A 119 18.06 9.90 -8.86
CA ASN A 119 17.82 11.35 -8.79
C ASN A 119 17.29 11.94 -10.10
N LEU A 120 17.75 11.42 -11.25
CA LEU A 120 17.26 11.82 -12.57
C LEU A 120 15.83 11.34 -12.84
N THR A 121 15.45 10.15 -12.35
CA THR A 121 14.13 9.56 -12.59
C THR A 121 13.10 9.95 -11.54
N ALA A 122 13.52 10.42 -10.37
CA ALA A 122 12.67 10.74 -9.24
C ALA A 122 11.47 11.66 -9.55
N PRO A 123 11.61 12.77 -10.34
CA PRO A 123 10.45 13.59 -10.68
C PRO A 123 9.38 12.83 -11.47
N GLY A 124 9.80 11.98 -12.40
CA GLY A 124 8.89 11.12 -13.16
C GLY A 124 8.17 10.11 -12.27
N LEU A 125 8.88 9.53 -11.31
CA LEU A 125 8.31 8.60 -10.32
C LEU A 125 7.29 9.29 -9.40
N ALA A 126 7.58 10.51 -8.95
CA ALA A 126 6.65 11.30 -8.14
C ALA A 126 5.36 11.57 -8.90
N ILE A 127 5.44 11.96 -10.18
CA ILE A 127 4.26 12.18 -11.04
C ILE A 127 3.44 10.89 -11.19
N ILE A 128 4.08 9.75 -11.49
CA ILE A 128 3.40 8.44 -11.60
C ILE A 128 2.72 8.08 -10.27
N GLY A 129 3.37 8.37 -9.14
CA GLY A 129 2.81 8.20 -7.82
C GLY A 129 1.52 9.01 -7.63
N VAL A 130 1.55 10.31 -7.89
CA VAL A 130 0.37 11.20 -7.80
C VAL A 130 -0.76 10.75 -8.72
N VAL A 131 -0.44 10.42 -9.98
CA VAL A 131 -1.44 9.88 -10.93
C VAL A 131 -2.08 8.62 -10.37
N SER A 132 -1.30 7.72 -9.76
CA SER A 132 -1.82 6.49 -9.14
C SER A 132 -2.71 6.80 -7.95
N VAL A 133 -2.36 7.79 -7.12
CA VAL A 133 -3.17 8.23 -5.96
C VAL A 133 -4.52 8.77 -6.42
N ILE A 134 -4.52 9.74 -7.32
CA ILE A 134 -5.75 10.39 -7.80
C ILE A 134 -6.63 9.40 -8.57
N TYR A 135 -6.04 8.64 -9.49
CA TYR A 135 -6.76 7.62 -10.27
C TYR A 135 -7.39 6.56 -9.36
N GLY A 136 -6.62 6.04 -8.41
CA GLY A 136 -7.09 5.04 -7.45
C GLY A 136 -8.29 5.55 -6.63
N ALA A 137 -8.21 6.77 -6.12
CA ALA A 137 -9.27 7.39 -5.32
C ALA A 137 -10.55 7.63 -6.15
N LEU A 138 -10.44 8.26 -7.30
CA LEU A 138 -11.59 8.55 -8.18
C LEU A 138 -12.27 7.26 -8.67
N THR A 139 -11.47 6.26 -9.03
CA THR A 139 -12.00 4.98 -9.49
C THR A 139 -12.66 4.20 -8.36
N ALA A 140 -12.11 4.26 -7.12
CA ALA A 140 -12.71 3.65 -5.95
C ALA A 140 -14.10 4.24 -5.64
N ILE A 141 -14.28 5.56 -5.75
CA ILE A 141 -15.59 6.23 -5.57
C ILE A 141 -16.64 5.66 -6.52
N ALA A 142 -16.25 5.37 -7.77
CA ALA A 142 -17.14 4.90 -8.82
C ALA A 142 -17.58 3.43 -8.69
N GLN A 143 -16.94 2.63 -7.80
CA GLN A 143 -17.26 1.20 -7.70
C GLN A 143 -18.56 0.94 -6.93
N SER A 144 -19.36 -0.02 -7.42
CA SER A 144 -20.51 -0.58 -6.71
C SER A 144 -20.16 -1.78 -5.82
N ASP A 145 -19.18 -2.59 -6.22
CA ASP A 145 -18.65 -3.73 -5.45
C ASP A 145 -17.67 -3.22 -4.38
N ILE A 146 -17.97 -3.48 -3.09
CA ILE A 146 -17.15 -3.02 -1.96
C ILE A 146 -15.75 -3.63 -1.96
N LYS A 147 -15.57 -4.85 -2.46
CA LYS A 147 -14.28 -5.51 -2.58
C LYS A 147 -13.44 -4.86 -3.70
N ARG A 148 -14.09 -4.48 -4.81
CA ARG A 148 -13.46 -3.78 -5.91
C ARG A 148 -13.09 -2.33 -5.54
N MET A 149 -13.92 -1.66 -4.73
CA MET A 149 -13.60 -0.35 -4.16
C MET A 149 -12.32 -0.40 -3.35
N VAL A 150 -12.16 -1.37 -2.45
CA VAL A 150 -10.95 -1.56 -1.64
C VAL A 150 -9.74 -1.94 -2.52
N ALA A 151 -9.95 -2.69 -3.60
CA ALA A 151 -8.89 -2.98 -4.56
C ALA A 151 -8.34 -1.72 -5.24
N TYR A 152 -9.20 -0.82 -5.71
CA TYR A 152 -8.79 0.46 -6.29
C TYR A 152 -8.20 1.43 -5.25
N SER A 153 -8.73 1.45 -4.04
CA SER A 153 -8.12 2.18 -2.90
C SER A 153 -6.65 1.80 -2.71
N SER A 154 -6.33 0.52 -2.81
CA SER A 154 -4.95 0.01 -2.69
C SER A 154 -3.99 0.63 -3.71
N ILE A 155 -4.44 0.90 -4.95
CA ILE A 155 -3.62 1.56 -5.98
C ILE A 155 -3.18 2.95 -5.53
N GLY A 156 -4.09 3.71 -4.92
CA GLY A 156 -3.77 5.03 -4.37
C GLY A 156 -2.71 4.96 -3.27
N HIS A 157 -2.85 4.04 -2.32
CA HIS A 157 -1.86 3.88 -1.25
C HIS A 157 -0.48 3.42 -1.75
N MET A 158 -0.41 2.64 -2.84
CA MET A 158 0.87 2.34 -3.50
C MET A 158 1.49 3.58 -4.12
N GLY A 159 0.66 4.50 -4.63
CA GLY A 159 1.12 5.80 -5.14
C GLY A 159 1.82 6.65 -4.06
N TYR A 160 1.31 6.71 -2.82
CA TYR A 160 1.96 7.39 -1.70
C TYR A 160 3.37 6.84 -1.43
N ILE A 161 3.51 5.50 -1.42
CA ILE A 161 4.80 4.85 -1.23
C ILE A 161 5.78 5.26 -2.34
N LEU A 162 5.33 5.35 -3.59
CA LEU A 162 6.19 5.75 -4.70
C LEU A 162 6.62 7.21 -4.60
N VAL A 163 5.72 8.15 -4.25
CA VAL A 163 6.07 9.56 -4.05
C VAL A 163 7.10 9.70 -2.93
N ALA A 164 6.91 9.00 -1.83
CA ALA A 164 7.84 9.02 -0.70
C ALA A 164 9.20 8.40 -1.06
N ALA A 165 9.23 7.28 -1.77
CA ALA A 165 10.47 6.69 -2.26
C ALA A 165 11.19 7.60 -3.25
N ALA A 166 10.46 8.28 -4.16
CA ALA A 166 11.01 9.24 -5.10
C ALA A 166 11.67 10.43 -4.40
N ALA A 167 11.12 10.89 -3.29
CA ALA A 167 11.69 11.99 -2.50
C ALA A 167 13.08 11.63 -1.93
N GLY A 168 13.32 10.38 -1.53
CA GLY A 168 14.63 9.82 -1.27
C GLY A 168 15.39 10.43 -0.09
N ASN A 169 14.74 11.10 0.84
CA ASN A 169 15.34 11.53 2.12
C ASN A 169 14.97 10.57 3.26
N SER A 170 15.65 10.65 4.40
CA SER A 170 15.48 9.73 5.53
C SER A 170 14.03 9.65 5.98
N LEU A 171 13.35 10.79 6.13
CA LEU A 171 11.96 10.85 6.58
C LEU A 171 10.99 10.30 5.54
N SER A 172 11.22 10.57 4.25
CA SER A 172 10.34 10.08 3.19
C SER A 172 10.44 8.57 2.99
N VAL A 173 11.65 8.01 3.06
CA VAL A 173 11.85 6.55 2.96
C VAL A 173 11.31 5.84 4.20
N LEU A 174 11.47 6.44 5.38
CA LEU A 174 10.79 6.00 6.61
C LEU A 174 9.27 5.96 6.41
N GLY A 175 8.68 7.02 5.86
CA GLY A 175 7.26 7.10 5.54
C GLY A 175 6.83 6.05 4.52
N ALA A 176 7.64 5.81 3.48
CA ALA A 176 7.36 4.78 2.48
C ALA A 176 7.25 3.39 3.12
N VAL A 177 8.20 3.02 3.98
CA VAL A 177 8.18 1.71 4.66
C VAL A 177 7.07 1.64 5.70
N ALA A 178 6.82 2.71 6.46
CA ALA A 178 5.69 2.79 7.38
C ALA A 178 4.36 2.59 6.64
N GLN A 179 4.20 3.20 5.45
CA GLN A 179 3.02 3.05 4.62
C GLN A 179 2.88 1.62 4.04
N MET A 180 3.98 0.94 3.73
CA MET A 180 3.94 -0.47 3.31
C MET A 180 3.34 -1.35 4.42
N ILE A 181 3.78 -1.17 5.67
CA ILE A 181 3.32 -1.95 6.82
C ILE A 181 1.87 -1.59 7.16
N SER A 182 1.59 -0.31 7.31
CA SER A 182 0.26 0.23 7.63
C SER A 182 -0.80 -0.26 6.65
N HIS A 183 -0.59 0.00 5.36
CA HIS A 183 -1.50 -0.42 4.30
C HIS A 183 -1.63 -1.95 4.23
N GLY A 184 -0.55 -2.71 4.50
CA GLY A 184 -0.60 -4.17 4.56
C GLY A 184 -1.58 -4.68 5.60
N LEU A 185 -1.50 -4.16 6.82
CA LEU A 185 -2.37 -4.51 7.94
C LEU A 185 -3.83 -4.10 7.68
N ILE A 186 -4.04 -2.85 7.23
CA ILE A 186 -5.38 -2.31 6.97
C ILE A 186 -6.06 -3.08 5.83
N LEU A 187 -5.34 -3.35 4.74
CA LEU A 187 -5.90 -4.06 3.60
C LEU A 187 -6.22 -5.53 3.93
N ALA A 188 -5.37 -6.19 4.73
CA ALA A 188 -5.64 -7.53 5.24
C ALA A 188 -6.94 -7.56 6.05
N LEU A 189 -7.12 -6.59 6.96
CA LEU A 189 -8.34 -6.45 7.75
C LEU A 189 -9.56 -6.18 6.88
N LEU A 190 -9.49 -5.27 5.92
CA LEU A 190 -10.59 -4.95 5.01
C LEU A 190 -11.03 -6.17 4.19
N PHE A 191 -10.09 -6.92 3.58
CA PHE A 191 -10.45 -8.12 2.82
C PHE A 191 -10.97 -9.25 3.70
N GLN A 192 -10.46 -9.40 4.92
CA GLN A 192 -10.98 -10.33 5.91
C GLN A 192 -12.46 -10.03 6.22
N LEU A 193 -12.77 -8.78 6.52
CA LEU A 193 -14.12 -8.35 6.93
C LEU A 193 -15.10 -8.38 5.76
N ILE A 194 -14.69 -7.90 4.58
CA ILE A 194 -15.51 -7.96 3.36
C ILE A 194 -15.76 -9.42 2.97
N GLY A 195 -14.76 -10.29 3.09
CA GLY A 195 -14.94 -11.72 2.88
C GLY A 195 -15.95 -12.34 3.85
N THR A 196 -15.95 -11.92 5.12
CA THR A 196 -16.96 -12.33 6.11
C THR A 196 -18.34 -11.80 5.74
N VAL A 197 -18.48 -10.55 5.32
CA VAL A 197 -19.75 -9.99 4.84
C VAL A 197 -20.25 -10.77 3.63
N GLU A 198 -19.41 -11.01 2.63
CA GLU A 198 -19.77 -11.79 1.44
C GLU A 198 -20.25 -13.21 1.80
N ALA A 199 -19.55 -13.89 2.70
CA ALA A 199 -19.88 -15.25 3.12
C ALA A 199 -21.19 -15.34 3.91
N LYS A 200 -21.54 -14.31 4.70
CA LYS A 200 -22.75 -14.32 5.57
C LYS A 200 -23.97 -13.68 4.90
N VAL A 201 -23.75 -12.65 4.06
CA VAL A 201 -24.85 -11.89 3.40
C VAL A 201 -25.11 -12.39 1.98
N GLY A 202 -24.08 -12.97 1.32
CA GLY A 202 -24.20 -13.49 -0.05
C GLY A 202 -24.01 -12.44 -1.14
N THR A 203 -23.70 -11.18 -0.79
CA THR A 203 -23.49 -10.11 -1.76
C THR A 203 -22.37 -9.15 -1.33
N ARG A 204 -21.78 -8.47 -2.31
CA ARG A 204 -20.81 -7.37 -2.13
C ARG A 204 -21.31 -6.06 -2.75
N ASP A 205 -22.52 -6.08 -3.31
CA ASP A 205 -23.07 -4.90 -3.96
C ASP A 205 -23.50 -3.85 -2.93
N ARG A 206 -22.88 -2.68 -3.01
CA ARG A 206 -23.13 -1.53 -2.14
C ARG A 206 -24.58 -1.06 -2.17
N ALA A 207 -25.31 -1.28 -3.27
CA ALA A 207 -26.69 -0.86 -3.40
C ALA A 207 -27.63 -1.75 -2.60
N THR A 208 -27.28 -3.02 -2.41
CA THR A 208 -28.09 -4.02 -1.67
C THR A 208 -27.66 -4.15 -0.21
N LEU A 209 -26.41 -3.83 0.12
CA LEU A 209 -25.91 -3.87 1.50
C LEU A 209 -26.44 -2.67 2.28
N ASN A 210 -27.04 -2.90 3.45
CA ASN A 210 -27.42 -1.86 4.40
C ASN A 210 -27.63 -2.44 5.81
N GLY A 211 -27.55 -1.56 6.82
CA GLY A 211 -27.95 -1.86 8.19
C GLY A 211 -27.24 -3.00 8.90
N LEU A 212 -26.01 -3.40 8.45
CA LEU A 212 -25.29 -4.52 9.06
C LEU A 212 -24.90 -4.28 10.52
N MET A 213 -24.94 -3.03 11.00
CA MET A 213 -24.71 -2.68 12.40
C MET A 213 -25.89 -3.08 13.31
N ASN A 214 -27.00 -3.56 12.77
CA ASN A 214 -28.16 -3.98 13.57
C ASN A 214 -27.75 -5.05 14.59
N PRO A 215 -28.00 -4.83 15.92
CA PRO A 215 -27.49 -5.71 16.97
C PRO A 215 -28.15 -7.07 17.02
N ILE A 216 -29.38 -7.20 16.52
CA ILE A 216 -30.20 -8.42 16.61
C ILE A 216 -30.02 -9.29 15.36
N ARG A 217 -30.07 -8.67 14.17
CA ARG A 217 -30.16 -9.37 12.89
C ARG A 217 -28.95 -9.16 11.99
N GLY A 218 -28.11 -8.15 12.29
CA GLY A 218 -26.95 -7.80 11.51
C GLY A 218 -25.67 -8.53 11.92
N LEU A 219 -24.57 -7.93 11.56
CA LEU A 219 -23.20 -8.35 11.89
C LEU A 219 -22.49 -7.24 12.69
N PRO A 220 -22.95 -6.89 13.91
CA PRO A 220 -22.53 -5.66 14.59
C PRO A 220 -21.04 -5.61 14.86
N LEU A 221 -20.41 -6.70 15.32
CA LEU A 221 -18.95 -6.74 15.53
C LEU A 221 -18.19 -6.58 14.22
N THR A 222 -18.58 -7.31 13.17
CA THR A 222 -17.95 -7.20 11.84
C THR A 222 -18.08 -5.78 11.29
N SER A 223 -19.23 -5.14 11.47
CA SER A 223 -19.48 -3.76 11.07
C SER A 223 -18.64 -2.77 11.86
N GLY A 224 -18.52 -2.95 13.18
CA GLY A 224 -17.66 -2.11 14.03
C GLY A 224 -16.18 -2.19 13.63
N LEU A 225 -15.70 -3.41 13.36
CA LEU A 225 -14.33 -3.62 12.87
C LEU A 225 -14.14 -3.06 11.44
N LEU A 226 -15.16 -3.16 10.57
CA LEU A 226 -15.12 -2.58 9.23
C LEU A 226 -15.08 -1.04 9.28
N ILE A 227 -15.79 -0.42 10.22
CA ILE A 227 -15.70 1.01 10.47
C ILE A 227 -14.29 1.38 10.91
N ALA A 228 -13.71 0.66 11.88
CA ALA A 228 -12.34 0.90 12.33
C ALA A 228 -11.32 0.76 11.19
N ALA A 229 -11.45 -0.27 10.35
CA ALA A 229 -10.58 -0.50 9.19
C ALA A 229 -10.71 0.60 8.13
N GLY A 230 -11.94 1.02 7.81
CA GLY A 230 -12.19 2.11 6.88
C GLY A 230 -11.67 3.46 7.39
N MET A 231 -11.85 3.75 8.68
CA MET A 231 -11.28 4.93 9.33
C MET A 231 -9.74 4.90 9.33
N ALA A 232 -9.13 3.74 9.55
CA ALA A 232 -7.69 3.58 9.48
C ALA A 232 -7.16 3.84 8.06
N SER A 233 -7.86 3.35 7.03
CA SER A 233 -7.51 3.60 5.64
C SER A 233 -7.76 5.05 5.21
N ALA A 234 -8.72 5.73 5.84
CA ALA A 234 -9.00 7.15 5.62
C ALA A 234 -8.04 8.10 6.35
N GLY A 235 -7.02 7.59 7.04
CA GLY A 235 -6.03 8.40 7.73
C GLY A 235 -6.57 9.14 8.96
N ILE A 236 -7.44 8.52 9.76
CA ILE A 236 -7.95 9.14 10.99
C ILE A 236 -6.88 9.08 12.10
N PRO A 237 -6.58 10.20 12.80
CA PRO A 237 -5.64 10.23 13.91
C PRO A 237 -5.95 9.18 14.99
N GLY A 238 -4.89 8.59 15.57
CA GLY A 238 -4.99 7.48 16.51
C GLY A 238 -4.95 6.10 15.88
N LEU A 239 -4.90 6.02 14.55
CA LEU A 239 -4.76 4.78 13.77
C LEU A 239 -3.50 4.81 12.93
N VAL A 240 -2.90 3.64 12.66
CA VAL A 240 -1.61 3.53 11.96
C VAL A 240 -1.60 4.16 10.56
N GLY A 241 -2.76 4.22 9.90
CA GLY A 241 -2.90 4.86 8.58
C GLY A 241 -2.51 6.33 8.60
N PHE A 242 -3.00 7.08 9.57
CA PHE A 242 -2.63 8.48 9.75
C PHE A 242 -1.13 8.67 9.99
N VAL A 243 -0.54 7.85 10.88
CA VAL A 243 0.89 7.94 11.21
C VAL A 243 1.74 7.79 9.95
N ALA A 244 1.46 6.76 9.15
CA ALA A 244 2.21 6.47 7.95
C ALA A 244 2.04 7.56 6.88
N GLU A 245 0.81 8.00 6.59
CA GLU A 245 0.53 9.07 5.63
C GLU A 245 1.16 10.39 6.05
N TYR A 246 1.08 10.74 7.34
CA TYR A 246 1.69 11.95 7.87
C TYR A 246 3.21 11.99 7.63
N ILE A 247 3.92 10.90 7.93
CA ILE A 247 5.37 10.79 7.69
C ILE A 247 5.68 10.87 6.18
N VAL A 248 4.87 10.21 5.33
CA VAL A 248 4.99 10.31 3.87
C VAL A 248 4.88 11.75 3.41
N PHE A 249 3.85 12.48 3.84
CA PHE A 249 3.62 13.87 3.41
C PHE A 249 4.73 14.79 3.92
N GLN A 250 5.09 14.68 5.19
CA GLN A 250 6.15 15.48 5.78
C GLN A 250 7.50 15.25 5.08
N GLY A 251 7.86 13.99 4.84
CA GLY A 251 9.12 13.64 4.17
C GLY A 251 9.17 14.02 2.70
N SER A 252 8.05 13.92 1.99
CA SER A 252 8.00 14.20 0.55
C SER A 252 7.91 15.70 0.24
N PHE A 253 7.36 16.50 1.14
CA PHE A 253 7.08 17.92 0.92
C PHE A 253 8.33 18.74 0.61
N SER A 254 9.46 18.41 1.22
CA SER A 254 10.72 19.14 1.02
C SER A 254 11.23 19.08 -0.42
N ARG A 255 11.01 17.97 -1.12
CA ARG A 255 11.50 17.76 -2.49
C ARG A 255 10.41 17.91 -3.55
N PHE A 256 9.19 17.48 -3.26
CA PHE A 256 8.04 17.46 -4.17
C PHE A 256 6.81 18.11 -3.54
N PRO A 257 6.81 19.44 -3.30
CA PRO A 257 5.72 20.10 -2.59
C PRO A 257 4.38 20.05 -3.33
N ILE A 258 4.37 20.20 -4.65
CA ILE A 258 3.14 20.17 -5.46
C ILE A 258 2.54 18.78 -5.47
N GLU A 259 3.35 17.77 -5.72
CA GLU A 259 2.95 16.37 -5.73
C GLU A 259 2.41 15.94 -4.35
N THR A 260 3.06 16.40 -3.30
CA THR A 260 2.62 16.11 -1.92
C THR A 260 1.27 16.78 -1.60
N ILE A 261 1.05 18.03 -2.01
CA ILE A 261 -0.25 18.71 -1.85
C ILE A 261 -1.35 17.94 -2.60
N LEU A 262 -1.08 17.49 -3.82
CA LEU A 262 -2.04 16.69 -4.59
C LEU A 262 -2.33 15.34 -3.89
N CYS A 263 -1.32 14.72 -3.27
CA CYS A 263 -1.51 13.52 -2.44
C CYS A 263 -2.39 13.79 -1.22
N ILE A 264 -2.19 14.93 -0.52
CA ILE A 264 -3.02 15.33 0.64
C ILE A 264 -4.48 15.55 0.22
N ILE A 265 -4.72 16.22 -0.91
CA ILE A 265 -6.08 16.40 -1.45
C ILE A 265 -6.71 15.04 -1.78
N ALA A 266 -5.97 14.14 -2.37
CA ALA A 266 -6.45 12.81 -2.72
C ALA A 266 -6.67 11.92 -1.48
N SER A 267 -5.94 12.12 -0.37
CA SER A 267 -6.23 11.50 0.92
C SER A 267 -7.61 11.92 1.44
N GLY A 268 -8.01 13.16 1.23
CA GLY A 268 -9.40 13.59 1.47
C GLY A 268 -10.44 12.80 0.67
N LEU A 269 -10.13 12.45 -0.60
CA LEU A 269 -11.02 11.58 -1.41
C LEU A 269 -11.08 10.16 -0.85
N THR A 270 -10.02 9.67 -0.20
CA THR A 270 -10.02 8.37 0.50
C THR A 270 -11.06 8.35 1.60
N ALA A 271 -11.17 9.39 2.38
CA ALA A 271 -12.22 9.53 3.39
C ALA A 271 -13.62 9.49 2.76
N VAL A 272 -13.82 10.17 1.62
CA VAL A 272 -15.11 10.21 0.93
C VAL A 272 -15.60 8.80 0.56
N TYR A 273 -14.80 7.99 -0.12
CA TYR A 273 -15.28 6.66 -0.54
C TYR A 273 -15.41 5.68 0.63
N PHE A 274 -14.61 5.79 1.68
CA PHE A 274 -14.82 4.98 2.88
C PHE A 274 -16.09 5.40 3.65
N VAL A 275 -16.37 6.68 3.77
CA VAL A 275 -17.65 7.14 4.35
C VAL A 275 -18.84 6.60 3.54
N ILE A 276 -18.77 6.65 2.21
CA ILE A 276 -19.80 6.09 1.34
C ILE A 276 -19.95 4.57 1.57
N LEU A 277 -18.84 3.82 1.63
CA LEU A 277 -18.84 2.38 1.89
C LEU A 277 -19.51 2.09 3.24
N LEU A 278 -19.03 2.73 4.30
CA LEU A 278 -19.49 2.47 5.67
C LEU A 278 -20.95 2.87 5.86
N ASN A 279 -21.34 4.03 5.33
CA ASN A 279 -22.72 4.50 5.43
C ASN A 279 -23.69 3.55 4.74
N ARG A 280 -23.35 3.07 3.55
CA ARG A 280 -24.20 2.15 2.79
C ARG A 280 -24.21 0.73 3.34
N THR A 281 -23.11 0.26 3.92
CA THR A 281 -22.97 -1.12 4.39
C THR A 281 -23.40 -1.29 5.84
N CYS A 282 -22.88 -0.44 6.73
CA CYS A 282 -23.04 -0.61 8.17
C CYS A 282 -24.29 0.06 8.71
N PHE A 283 -24.61 1.27 8.21
CA PHE A 283 -25.71 2.08 8.71
C PHE A 283 -26.96 1.95 7.85
N GLY A 284 -28.04 2.59 8.29
CA GLY A 284 -29.35 2.52 7.64
C GLY A 284 -30.25 1.42 8.21
N LYS A 285 -31.40 1.22 7.59
CA LYS A 285 -32.42 0.25 8.02
C LYS A 285 -32.16 -1.08 7.35
N LEU A 286 -31.90 -2.12 8.14
CA LEU A 286 -31.73 -3.48 7.62
C LEU A 286 -33.01 -3.93 6.90
N ASP A 287 -32.88 -4.44 5.68
CA ASP A 287 -33.99 -5.01 4.94
C ASP A 287 -34.49 -6.29 5.64
N ASN A 288 -35.79 -6.37 5.89
CA ASN A 288 -36.40 -7.52 6.57
C ASN A 288 -36.34 -8.81 5.73
N SER A 289 -36.19 -8.70 4.41
CA SER A 289 -36.05 -9.84 3.51
C SER A 289 -34.71 -10.57 3.69
N LEU A 290 -33.69 -9.88 4.23
CA LEU A 290 -32.36 -10.41 4.47
C LEU A 290 -32.10 -10.78 5.95
N ALA A 291 -33.17 -10.90 6.76
CA ALA A 291 -33.05 -11.13 8.19
C ALA A 291 -32.67 -12.58 8.53
N TYR A 292 -31.68 -12.75 9.37
CA TYR A 292 -31.04 -13.96 9.91
C TYR A 292 -29.80 -14.40 9.18
N TYR A 293 -28.73 -13.58 9.25
CA TYR A 293 -27.43 -13.98 8.80
C TYR A 293 -26.80 -15.07 9.67
N PRO A 294 -26.07 -16.03 9.08
CA PRO A 294 -25.35 -17.03 9.84
C PRO A 294 -24.37 -16.38 10.83
N LYS A 295 -24.26 -16.96 12.02
CA LYS A 295 -23.33 -16.45 13.05
C LYS A 295 -21.87 -16.44 12.53
N VAL A 296 -21.16 -15.37 12.81
CA VAL A 296 -19.71 -15.29 12.58
C VAL A 296 -19.01 -16.13 13.63
N MET A 297 -18.17 -17.07 13.20
CA MET A 297 -17.45 -17.98 14.09
C MET A 297 -16.24 -17.29 14.74
N TRP A 298 -15.74 -17.82 15.87
CA TRP A 298 -14.55 -17.28 16.51
C TRP A 298 -13.30 -17.34 15.62
N SER A 299 -13.17 -18.37 14.80
CA SER A 299 -12.08 -18.48 13.81
C SER A 299 -12.10 -17.36 12.78
N GLU A 300 -13.26 -16.78 12.49
CA GLU A 300 -13.40 -15.63 11.58
C GLU A 300 -13.17 -14.29 12.30
N ARG A 301 -13.49 -14.21 13.61
CA ARG A 301 -13.38 -12.99 14.42
C ARG A 301 -11.96 -12.74 14.92
N LEU A 302 -11.27 -13.77 15.37
CA LEU A 302 -9.97 -13.64 16.04
C LEU A 302 -8.91 -12.95 15.16
N PRO A 303 -8.71 -13.34 13.89
CA PRO A 303 -7.76 -12.65 13.03
C PRO A 303 -8.09 -11.17 12.84
N ALA A 304 -9.38 -10.84 12.67
CA ALA A 304 -9.82 -9.45 12.51
C ALA A 304 -9.58 -8.62 13.79
N LEU A 305 -9.83 -9.19 14.97
CA LEU A 305 -9.56 -8.52 16.26
C LEU A 305 -8.07 -8.27 16.46
N VAL A 306 -7.23 -9.26 16.15
CA VAL A 306 -5.75 -9.14 16.25
C VAL A 306 -5.24 -8.04 15.32
N LEU A 307 -5.65 -8.04 14.04
CA LEU A 307 -5.25 -6.99 13.11
C LEU A 307 -5.72 -5.61 13.57
N THR A 308 -6.94 -5.51 14.06
CA THR A 308 -7.47 -4.25 14.60
C THR A 308 -6.66 -3.76 15.80
N ALA A 309 -6.34 -4.66 16.73
CA ALA A 309 -5.51 -4.31 17.90
C ALA A 309 -4.13 -3.78 17.49
N ILE A 310 -3.47 -4.39 16.50
CA ILE A 310 -2.18 -3.93 15.98
C ILE A 310 -2.30 -2.56 15.30
N ILE A 311 -3.37 -2.32 14.52
CA ILE A 311 -3.65 -1.04 13.86
C ILE A 311 -3.80 0.09 14.89
N PHE A 312 -4.50 -0.16 16.00
CA PHE A 312 -4.62 0.80 17.10
C PHE A 312 -3.30 0.96 17.87
N ALA A 313 -2.60 -0.14 18.16
CA ALA A 313 -1.34 -0.09 18.89
C ALA A 313 -0.31 0.80 18.19
N PHE A 314 -0.09 0.60 16.88
CA PHE A 314 0.83 1.44 16.10
C PHE A 314 0.29 2.86 15.83
N GLY A 315 -1.02 3.07 15.91
CA GLY A 315 -1.62 4.39 15.80
C GLY A 315 -1.49 5.23 17.06
N ILE A 316 -1.64 4.60 18.23
CA ILE A 316 -1.55 5.28 19.54
C ILE A 316 -0.09 5.42 19.97
N GLN A 317 0.75 4.42 19.68
CA GLN A 317 2.17 4.40 20.02
C GLN A 317 3.03 4.25 18.74
N PRO A 318 3.13 5.31 17.92
CA PRO A 318 3.84 5.26 16.64
C PRO A 318 5.32 4.98 16.77
N ASN A 319 5.94 5.31 17.91
CA ASN A 319 7.36 5.07 18.17
C ASN A 319 7.75 3.60 18.02
N TRP A 320 6.87 2.66 18.37
CA TRP A 320 7.16 1.23 18.17
C TRP A 320 7.40 0.87 16.72
N LEU A 321 6.61 1.44 15.81
CA LEU A 321 6.78 1.24 14.38
C LEU A 321 8.02 1.98 13.86
N VAL A 322 8.17 3.26 14.24
CA VAL A 322 9.26 4.13 13.78
C VAL A 322 10.62 3.55 14.19
N HIS A 323 10.85 3.29 15.48
CA HIS A 323 12.14 2.75 15.96
C HIS A 323 12.49 1.38 15.35
N TRP A 324 11.49 0.59 14.97
CA TRP A 324 11.74 -0.70 14.33
C TRP A 324 12.29 -0.56 12.90
N ILE A 325 11.84 0.45 12.13
CA ILE A 325 12.19 0.60 10.71
C ILE A 325 13.27 1.66 10.45
N GLU A 326 13.43 2.64 11.33
CA GLU A 326 14.32 3.80 11.16
C GLU A 326 15.79 3.41 10.90
N PRO A 327 16.42 2.46 11.62
CA PRO A 327 17.83 2.12 11.39
C PRO A 327 18.07 1.66 9.94
N THR A 328 17.21 0.79 9.42
CA THR A 328 17.33 0.27 8.06
C THR A 328 17.06 1.34 7.00
N THR A 329 16.07 2.21 7.22
CA THR A 329 15.74 3.27 6.26
C THR A 329 16.81 4.34 6.20
N THR A 330 17.44 4.67 7.31
CA THR A 330 18.58 5.58 7.36
C THR A 330 19.79 5.01 6.61
N GLU A 331 20.08 3.73 6.79
CA GLU A 331 21.14 3.04 6.02
C GLU A 331 20.86 3.10 4.52
N ILE A 332 19.62 2.82 4.08
CA ILE A 332 19.26 2.86 2.66
C ILE A 332 19.52 4.25 2.06
N VAL A 333 19.18 5.32 2.76
CA VAL A 333 19.34 6.69 2.28
C VAL A 333 20.79 7.14 2.27
N SER A 334 21.66 6.62 3.12
CA SER A 334 23.09 6.96 3.15
C SER A 334 23.80 6.69 1.83
N PHE A 335 23.24 5.82 0.98
CA PHE A 335 23.75 5.57 -0.39
C PHE A 335 23.37 6.65 -1.41
N LEU A 336 22.39 7.52 -1.12
CA LEU A 336 21.90 8.52 -2.09
C LEU A 336 22.71 9.79 -2.17
N SER A 337 23.39 10.20 -1.13
CA SER A 337 24.35 11.34 -1.14
C SER A 337 25.08 11.49 0.19
N PRO A 338 26.38 11.82 0.16
CA PRO A 338 27.10 12.35 1.32
C PRO A 338 26.79 13.83 1.64
N GLU A 339 25.97 14.52 0.85
CA GLU A 339 25.86 16.00 0.86
C GLU A 339 24.45 16.57 0.99
N VAL A 340 23.50 15.93 1.68
CA VAL A 340 22.32 16.66 2.14
C VAL A 340 22.46 16.87 3.65
N PRO A 341 22.74 18.11 4.12
CA PRO A 341 22.77 18.37 5.55
C PRO A 341 21.41 18.02 6.15
N ASP A 342 21.40 17.21 7.19
CA ASP A 342 20.25 16.93 8.03
C ASP A 342 19.78 18.22 8.74
N SER A 343 19.11 19.11 8.01
CA SER A 343 18.49 20.31 8.60
C SER A 343 17.24 19.99 9.42
N TYR A 344 16.91 18.71 9.61
CA TYR A 344 15.70 18.26 10.33
C TYR A 344 15.96 17.25 11.46
N SER A 345 17.19 17.12 11.96
CA SER A 345 17.45 16.29 13.15
C SER A 345 16.78 16.79 14.45
N GLY A 346 16.04 17.90 14.38
CA GLY A 346 15.35 18.52 15.51
C GLY A 346 13.83 18.28 15.63
N ALA A 347 13.19 17.61 14.68
CA ALA A 347 11.72 17.59 14.63
C ALA A 347 11.05 16.34 15.26
N ILE A 348 11.81 15.35 15.72
CA ILE A 348 11.27 14.16 16.41
C ILE A 348 11.84 14.04 17.84
N ALA A 349 12.21 15.12 18.47
CA ALA A 349 12.39 15.14 19.91
C ALA A 349 11.01 15.20 20.59
N PHE A 350 10.27 14.11 20.58
CA PHE A 350 9.26 13.90 21.62
C PHE A 350 10.04 13.76 22.95
N SER A 351 9.94 14.81 23.76
CA SER A 351 10.64 15.01 25.02
C SER A 351 10.86 13.73 25.81
N GLU A 352 12.12 13.31 25.92
CA GLU A 352 12.63 12.53 27.06
C GLU A 352 12.77 13.42 28.31
N ASN A 353 11.79 14.19 28.66
CA ASN A 353 11.77 14.96 29.89
C ASN A 353 10.47 14.71 30.66
N SER A 354 10.40 13.55 31.29
CA SER A 354 9.53 13.35 32.46
C SER A 354 10.02 12.12 33.26
N GLN A 355 11.25 12.21 33.80
CA GLN A 355 11.67 11.53 35.02
C GLN A 355 12.66 12.43 35.75
N GLU A 356 12.13 13.29 36.60
CA GLU A 356 12.65 13.67 37.89
C GLU A 356 11.49 13.82 38.88
#